data_9c2ab0303eac3ac8c097271aba3d114c
#
_entry.id   9c2ab0303eac3ac8c097271aba3d114c
#
_cell.length_a   1.000
_cell.length_b   1.000
_cell.length_c   1.000
_cell.angle_alpha   90.00
_cell.angle_beta   90.00
_cell.angle_gamma   90.00
#
_symmetry.space_group_name_H-M   'P 1'
#
loop_
_entity.id
_entity.type
_entity.pdbx_description
1 polymer ?
#
loop_
_entity_poly.entity_id
_entity_poly.type
_entity_poly.pdbx_seq_one_letter_code
_entity_poly.pdbx_strand_id
1 'polypeptide(L)'
;MLKHLSIINYTLISSAEINFHSGFSVITGETGAGKSILIGALGMLLGKRADTQLIKQEEHKCIVEGIFTTEHHPTSFKQILEDNNIDDIDDNSCILRRELNINGKSRCFINDTPVNLNLLKEIGTLLIDIHSQHQNLLLGNPNFLKDTLDSYAQNMFLRKQYEMAYNSYIKLLNSYNQSIEEAKIQSQEYDFLKFQFQQLSDANLEDGEQENAENELNTLTHAEELKTQFYGASQILEGMDEQVGVISSLRQVEQKLQSVSAYNAITEDLLLRINNCRIELKDISEEIQSLNDAIVYDANRTKKIEERLNTIYSLQQKFRVQTIADLISKQEKLRVKIDKINNSSTNISELKIQTDNAYNKIYEIGKQLRKGRENAILEIETKLHDKLKELGLPNAKVKLELTKTEHPGPTGIDEINFLFSSNLNLPMQSAIKIASGGEISRLMLAFKSILSEKLNLPTVIFDEIDTGVSGKMADKMAQVMQEIAKNGQVISITHLPQIAAIGVHHYKVEKIDNQTAVYSNIRELSHKERIEEIAHMLSGTTITQAATNNAIDLLNK
;
A
#
# COMPACT_ATOMS: atom_id res chain seq x y z
N MET A 1 10.24 -12.34 30.04
CA MET A 1 9.56 -12.75 31.30
C MET A 1 9.23 -11.53 32.14
N LEU A 2 8.05 -11.48 32.77
CA LEU A 2 7.67 -10.39 33.68
C LEU A 2 8.48 -10.49 34.97
N LYS A 3 9.29 -9.48 35.28
CA LYS A 3 10.09 -9.40 36.52
C LYS A 3 9.38 -8.62 37.61
N HIS A 4 8.80 -7.50 37.24
CA HIS A 4 8.20 -6.57 38.19
C HIS A 4 6.94 -5.96 37.62
N LEU A 5 5.93 -5.77 38.46
CA LEU A 5 4.68 -5.10 38.13
C LEU A 5 4.35 -4.07 39.19
N SER A 6 4.27 -2.80 38.78
CA SER A 6 3.82 -1.70 39.60
C SER A 6 2.43 -1.24 39.15
N ILE A 7 1.53 -1.10 40.10
CA ILE A 7 0.14 -0.65 39.90
C ILE A 7 -0.15 0.48 40.88
N ILE A 8 -0.51 1.65 40.38
CA ILE A 8 -0.81 2.83 41.19
C ILE A 8 -2.20 3.35 40.82
N ASN A 9 -3.06 3.53 41.83
CA ASN A 9 -4.39 4.11 41.73
C ASN A 9 -5.31 3.42 40.72
N TYR A 10 -5.29 2.08 40.71
CA TYR A 10 -6.11 1.28 39.80
C TYR A 10 -7.25 0.59 40.58
N THR A 11 -8.47 0.99 40.35
CA THR A 11 -9.69 0.48 41.02
C THR A 11 -9.56 0.46 42.55
N LEU A 12 -9.41 -0.72 43.15
CA LEU A 12 -9.25 -0.91 44.61
C LEU A 12 -7.78 -0.91 45.05
N ILE A 13 -6.82 -0.85 44.10
CA ILE A 13 -5.38 -0.85 44.40
C ILE A 13 -4.90 0.59 44.49
N SER A 14 -4.42 1.02 45.64
CA SER A 14 -3.76 2.32 45.80
C SER A 14 -2.33 2.26 45.31
N SER A 15 -1.57 1.27 45.75
CA SER A 15 -0.23 0.96 45.29
C SER A 15 0.03 -0.52 45.52
N ALA A 16 0.58 -1.20 44.49
CA ALA A 16 1.05 -2.57 44.60
C ALA A 16 2.34 -2.73 43.79
N GLU A 17 3.33 -3.33 44.43
CA GLU A 17 4.62 -3.68 43.84
C GLU A 17 4.79 -5.18 43.98
N ILE A 18 4.89 -5.86 42.83
CA ILE A 18 4.92 -7.33 42.77
C ILE A 18 6.17 -7.76 42.02
N ASN A 19 7.05 -8.49 42.69
CA ASN A 19 8.20 -9.13 42.03
C ASN A 19 7.82 -10.55 41.63
N PHE A 20 7.92 -10.86 40.35
CA PHE A 20 7.67 -12.18 39.83
C PHE A 20 8.99 -12.89 39.53
N HIS A 21 8.97 -14.20 39.69
CA HIS A 21 10.11 -15.08 39.43
C HIS A 21 9.87 -15.93 38.19
N SER A 22 10.94 -16.51 37.65
CA SER A 22 10.84 -17.49 36.56
C SER A 22 10.14 -18.77 37.04
N GLY A 23 9.64 -19.56 36.13
CA GLY A 23 8.96 -20.81 36.44
C GLY A 23 7.47 -20.63 36.72
N PHE A 24 6.90 -21.44 37.62
CA PHE A 24 5.47 -21.50 37.87
C PHE A 24 5.08 -20.71 39.13
N SER A 25 4.39 -19.61 38.94
CA SER A 25 3.80 -18.78 39.98
C SER A 25 2.28 -18.96 40.05
N VAL A 26 1.72 -18.97 41.26
CA VAL A 26 0.28 -19.02 41.48
C VAL A 26 -0.20 -17.81 42.27
N ILE A 27 -1.41 -17.38 41.98
CA ILE A 27 -2.08 -16.25 42.64
C ILE A 27 -3.41 -16.76 43.18
N THR A 28 -3.59 -16.72 44.50
CA THR A 28 -4.84 -17.04 45.16
C THR A 28 -5.47 -15.82 45.84
N GLY A 29 -6.67 -15.94 46.35
CA GLY A 29 -7.39 -14.89 47.04
C GLY A 29 -8.89 -15.05 46.86
N GLU A 30 -9.69 -14.35 47.66
CA GLU A 30 -11.15 -14.39 47.60
C GLU A 30 -11.68 -13.86 46.26
N THR A 31 -12.83 -14.38 45.80
CA THR A 31 -13.55 -13.86 44.65
C THR A 31 -13.92 -12.38 44.87
N GLY A 32 -13.55 -11.51 43.94
CA GLY A 32 -13.73 -10.06 44.08
C GLY A 32 -12.65 -9.33 44.89
N ALA A 33 -11.61 -10.03 45.43
CA ALA A 33 -10.51 -9.42 46.20
C ALA A 33 -9.45 -8.71 45.37
N GLY A 34 -9.54 -8.72 44.02
CA GLY A 34 -8.57 -8.04 43.17
C GLY A 34 -7.87 -8.91 42.13
N LYS A 35 -8.18 -10.23 42.06
CA LYS A 35 -7.63 -11.11 40.98
C LYS A 35 -7.96 -10.58 39.60
N SER A 36 -9.22 -10.27 39.33
CA SER A 36 -9.66 -9.65 38.06
C SER A 36 -9.10 -8.23 37.87
N ILE A 37 -8.77 -7.53 38.96
CA ILE A 37 -8.14 -6.20 38.93
C ILE A 37 -6.72 -6.32 38.42
N LEU A 38 -5.95 -7.33 38.84
CA LEU A 38 -4.60 -7.60 38.37
C LEU A 38 -4.60 -7.90 36.86
N ILE A 39 -5.51 -8.76 36.40
CA ILE A 39 -5.67 -9.07 34.98
C ILE A 39 -6.09 -7.83 34.17
N GLY A 40 -6.93 -6.99 34.72
CA GLY A 40 -7.30 -5.72 34.12
C GLY A 40 -6.11 -4.76 33.97
N ALA A 41 -5.27 -4.66 35.03
CA ALA A 41 -4.05 -3.85 35.00
C ALA A 41 -3.07 -4.36 33.95
N LEU A 42 -2.77 -5.67 33.91
CA LEU A 42 -1.94 -6.28 32.86
C LEU A 42 -2.56 -6.08 31.48
N GLY A 43 -3.88 -6.14 31.36
CA GLY A 43 -4.59 -5.84 30.11
C GLY A 43 -4.39 -4.41 29.61
N MET A 44 -4.14 -3.45 30.50
CA MET A 44 -3.77 -2.09 30.10
C MET A 44 -2.43 -2.06 29.36
N LEU A 45 -1.44 -2.83 29.79
CA LEU A 45 -0.15 -2.97 29.11
C LEU A 45 -0.28 -3.64 27.74
N LEU A 46 -1.31 -4.50 27.58
CA LEU A 46 -1.65 -5.14 26.30
C LEU A 46 -2.55 -4.29 25.40
N GLY A 47 -2.73 -3.01 25.71
CA GLY A 47 -3.49 -2.09 24.87
C GLY A 47 -5.02 -2.28 24.94
N LYS A 48 -5.57 -2.99 25.94
CA LYS A 48 -7.04 -3.04 26.17
C LYS A 48 -7.58 -1.62 26.37
N ARG A 49 -8.83 -1.41 25.95
CA ARG A 49 -9.50 -0.12 26.16
C ARG A 49 -9.51 0.22 27.65
N ALA A 50 -9.00 1.38 27.99
CA ALA A 50 -9.01 1.88 29.37
C ALA A 50 -10.21 2.81 29.55
N ASP A 51 -10.94 2.63 30.63
CA ASP A 51 -12.05 3.50 31.07
C ASP A 51 -11.59 4.33 32.26
N THR A 52 -12.05 5.57 32.37
CA THR A 52 -11.81 6.42 33.55
C THR A 52 -12.34 5.85 34.84
N GLN A 53 -13.34 4.96 34.76
CA GLN A 53 -13.86 4.19 35.92
C GLN A 53 -12.81 3.25 36.56
N LEU A 54 -11.73 2.96 35.86
CA LEU A 54 -10.59 2.17 36.36
C LEU A 54 -9.67 2.97 37.28
N ILE A 55 -9.79 4.30 37.31
CA ILE A 55 -9.02 5.16 38.21
C ILE A 55 -9.67 5.04 39.60
N LYS A 56 -8.82 4.85 40.61
CA LYS A 56 -9.31 4.82 42.00
C LYS A 56 -10.08 6.11 42.31
N GLN A 57 -11.17 5.96 43.02
CA GLN A 57 -12.02 7.07 43.44
C GLN A 57 -11.17 8.16 44.17
N GLU A 58 -11.44 9.43 43.89
CA GLU A 58 -10.71 10.59 44.40
C GLU A 58 -9.30 10.82 43.83
N GLU A 59 -8.79 9.92 42.94
CA GLU A 59 -7.49 10.06 42.32
C GLU A 59 -7.60 10.64 40.93
N HIS A 60 -6.55 11.32 40.49
CA HIS A 60 -6.53 11.98 39.19
C HIS A 60 -5.86 11.16 38.07
N LYS A 61 -5.05 10.17 38.46
CA LYS A 61 -4.20 9.41 37.53
C LYS A 61 -4.02 7.97 38.03
N CYS A 62 -4.10 7.04 37.10
CA CYS A 62 -3.72 5.65 37.27
C CYS A 62 -2.49 5.34 36.47
N ILE A 63 -1.56 4.55 37.00
CA ILE A 63 -0.34 4.09 36.32
C ILE A 63 -0.22 2.60 36.49
N VAL A 64 0.06 1.91 35.37
CA VAL A 64 0.48 0.51 35.35
C VAL A 64 1.80 0.41 34.61
N GLU A 65 2.79 -0.22 35.26
CA GLU A 65 4.13 -0.41 34.72
C GLU A 65 4.57 -1.86 34.91
N GLY A 66 5.14 -2.44 33.86
CA GLY A 66 5.69 -3.79 33.88
C GLY A 66 7.11 -3.80 33.36
N ILE A 67 8.03 -4.45 34.09
CA ILE A 67 9.43 -4.66 33.69
C ILE A 67 9.61 -6.10 33.26
N PHE A 68 10.11 -6.30 32.04
CA PHE A 68 10.26 -7.60 31.40
C PHE A 68 11.73 -7.88 31.09
N THR A 69 12.19 -9.12 31.24
CA THR A 69 13.48 -9.54 30.67
C THR A 69 13.29 -9.90 29.20
N THR A 70 14.24 -9.51 28.36
CA THR A 70 14.24 -9.73 26.90
C THR A 70 15.31 -10.70 26.43
N GLU A 71 16.05 -11.35 27.32
CA GLU A 71 17.20 -12.24 27.03
C GLU A 71 16.91 -13.34 26.01
N HIS A 72 15.66 -13.86 26.00
CA HIS A 72 15.25 -14.98 25.16
C HIS A 72 14.31 -14.58 24.02
N HIS A 73 14.15 -13.28 23.78
CA HIS A 73 13.28 -12.81 22.71
C HIS A 73 13.96 -12.86 21.34
N PRO A 74 13.21 -13.11 20.26
CA PRO A 74 13.75 -13.18 18.91
C PRO A 74 14.42 -11.86 18.49
N THR A 75 15.37 -11.94 17.59
CA THR A 75 16.05 -10.77 16.97
C THR A 75 15.05 -9.75 16.39
N SER A 76 13.86 -10.22 15.99
CA SER A 76 12.76 -9.36 15.52
C SER A 76 12.24 -8.39 16.59
N PHE A 77 12.30 -8.76 17.88
CA PHE A 77 11.90 -7.86 18.96
C PHE A 77 12.81 -6.63 19.05
N LYS A 78 14.14 -6.85 19.01
CA LYS A 78 15.11 -5.74 18.99
C LYS A 78 14.95 -4.86 17.75
N GLN A 79 14.71 -5.47 16.60
CA GLN A 79 14.47 -4.76 15.35
C GLN A 79 13.23 -3.86 15.41
N ILE A 80 12.14 -4.31 16.06
CA ILE A 80 10.94 -3.47 16.25
C ILE A 80 11.26 -2.25 17.13
N LEU A 81 12.06 -2.41 18.18
CA LEU A 81 12.48 -1.29 19.03
C LEU A 81 13.33 -0.28 18.23
N GLU A 82 14.33 -0.76 17.49
CA GLU A 82 15.20 0.06 16.64
C GLU A 82 14.42 0.81 15.55
N ASP A 83 13.53 0.13 14.84
CA ASP A 83 12.70 0.71 13.76
C ASP A 83 11.77 1.83 14.27
N ASN A 84 11.44 1.80 15.58
CA ASN A 84 10.62 2.83 16.23
C ASN A 84 11.43 3.83 17.07
N ASN A 85 12.77 3.84 16.95
CA ASN A 85 13.68 4.70 17.71
C ASN A 85 13.48 4.62 19.23
N ILE A 86 13.29 3.40 19.74
CA ILE A 86 13.18 3.13 21.18
C ILE A 86 14.53 2.62 21.66
N ASP A 87 15.11 3.33 22.61
CA ASP A 87 16.39 2.95 23.19
C ASP A 87 16.27 1.62 23.95
N ASP A 88 17.25 0.73 23.73
CA ASP A 88 17.38 -0.53 24.48
C ASP A 88 17.94 -0.18 25.89
N ILE A 89 17.41 -0.85 26.91
CA ILE A 89 17.94 -0.70 28.26
C ILE A 89 19.08 -1.70 28.43
N ASP A 90 20.21 -1.28 28.97
CA ASP A 90 21.48 -2.03 29.06
C ASP A 90 21.38 -3.44 29.72
N ASP A 91 20.30 -3.72 30.47
CA ASP A 91 20.11 -4.97 31.22
C ASP A 91 19.25 -6.04 30.52
N ASN A 92 19.15 -6.04 29.19
CA ASN A 92 18.20 -6.91 28.48
C ASN A 92 16.78 -6.85 29.08
N SER A 93 16.34 -5.66 29.44
CA SER A 93 15.03 -5.39 30.01
C SER A 93 14.20 -4.48 29.10
N CYS A 94 12.87 -4.62 29.18
CA CYS A 94 11.91 -3.74 28.51
C CYS A 94 10.87 -3.29 29.52
N ILE A 95 10.64 -2.00 29.61
CA ILE A 95 9.65 -1.39 30.49
C ILE A 95 8.42 -0.99 29.67
N LEU A 96 7.26 -1.53 29.98
CA LEU A 96 5.99 -1.07 29.44
C LEU A 96 5.26 -0.26 30.50
N ARG A 97 4.89 0.97 30.21
CA ARG A 97 4.12 1.83 31.12
C ARG A 97 2.91 2.42 30.42
N ARG A 98 1.78 2.37 31.11
CA ARG A 98 0.56 3.04 30.66
C ARG A 98 -0.03 3.89 31.75
N GLU A 99 -0.37 5.12 31.41
CA GLU A 99 -0.95 6.12 32.28
C GLU A 99 -2.34 6.49 31.79
N LEU A 100 -3.32 6.54 32.67
CA LEU A 100 -4.67 6.99 32.38
C LEU A 100 -5.02 8.16 33.33
N ASN A 101 -5.49 9.26 32.75
CA ASN A 101 -5.92 10.43 33.50
C ASN A 101 -7.46 10.49 33.57
N ILE A 102 -8.00 11.14 34.60
CA ILE A 102 -9.43 11.36 34.81
C ILE A 102 -10.13 12.02 33.61
N ASN A 103 -9.40 12.81 32.81
CA ASN A 103 -9.89 13.43 31.58
C ASN A 103 -9.98 12.44 30.39
N GLY A 104 -9.80 11.13 30.60
CA GLY A 104 -9.83 10.10 29.57
C GLY A 104 -8.58 10.05 28.67
N LYS A 105 -7.56 10.91 28.90
CA LYS A 105 -6.31 10.86 28.15
C LYS A 105 -5.46 9.68 28.63
N SER A 106 -5.08 8.81 27.70
CA SER A 106 -4.16 7.68 27.93
C SER A 106 -2.81 7.97 27.26
N ARG A 107 -1.72 7.74 28.00
CA ARG A 107 -0.35 7.82 27.51
C ARG A 107 0.32 6.46 27.63
N CYS A 108 1.09 6.10 26.63
CA CYS A 108 1.82 4.84 26.58
C CYS A 108 3.30 5.12 26.45
N PHE A 109 4.13 4.31 27.12
CA PHE A 109 5.58 4.44 27.08
C PHE A 109 6.20 3.05 26.98
N ILE A 110 7.29 2.97 26.22
CA ILE A 110 8.20 1.83 26.18
C ILE A 110 9.59 2.37 26.46
N ASN A 111 10.26 1.86 27.48
CA ASN A 111 11.57 2.35 27.94
C ASN A 111 11.60 3.88 28.09
N ASP A 112 10.58 4.44 28.76
CA ASP A 112 10.34 5.88 28.93
C ASP A 112 10.08 6.69 27.64
N THR A 113 10.20 6.09 26.46
CA THR A 113 9.86 6.71 25.19
C THR A 113 8.34 6.73 24.99
N PRO A 114 7.71 7.90 24.74
CA PRO A 114 6.28 7.97 24.46
C PRO A 114 5.93 7.25 23.14
N VAL A 115 4.97 6.34 23.17
CA VAL A 115 4.56 5.57 21.99
C VAL A 115 3.03 5.63 21.79
N ASN A 116 2.58 5.25 20.59
CA ASN A 116 1.16 5.05 20.35
C ASN A 116 0.66 3.72 20.93
N LEU A 117 -0.67 3.62 21.08
CA LEU A 117 -1.30 2.44 21.67
C LEU A 117 -1.08 1.15 20.85
N ASN A 118 -0.98 1.27 19.52
CA ASN A 118 -0.81 0.12 18.65
C ASN A 118 0.58 -0.52 18.84
N LEU A 119 1.63 0.30 18.95
CA LEU A 119 2.98 -0.20 19.23
C LEU A 119 3.09 -0.81 20.64
N LEU A 120 2.48 -0.17 21.67
CA LEU A 120 2.42 -0.76 23.00
C LEU A 120 1.74 -2.14 22.97
N LYS A 121 0.63 -2.27 22.22
CA LYS A 121 -0.09 -3.54 22.07
C LYS A 121 0.77 -4.59 21.35
N GLU A 122 1.46 -4.20 20.27
CA GLU A 122 2.33 -5.08 19.50
C GLU A 122 3.45 -5.65 20.38
N ILE A 123 4.21 -4.78 21.04
CA ILE A 123 5.29 -5.18 21.97
C ILE A 123 4.73 -5.97 23.16
N GLY A 124 3.62 -5.52 23.75
CA GLY A 124 2.99 -6.20 24.89
C GLY A 124 2.58 -7.63 24.58
N THR A 125 2.04 -7.91 23.39
CA THR A 125 1.65 -9.27 22.97
C THR A 125 2.85 -10.20 22.75
N LEU A 126 4.03 -9.65 22.48
CA LEU A 126 5.27 -10.44 22.44
C LEU A 126 5.78 -10.80 23.85
N LEU A 127 5.45 -10.02 24.87
CA LEU A 127 5.95 -10.15 26.23
C LEU A 127 5.01 -10.90 27.17
N ILE A 128 3.68 -10.74 26.98
CA ILE A 128 2.64 -11.34 27.81
C ILE A 128 1.56 -11.98 26.95
N ASP A 129 1.15 -13.17 27.34
CA ASP A 129 0.00 -13.88 26.78
C ASP A 129 -1.00 -14.24 27.90
N ILE A 130 -2.15 -13.57 27.92
CA ILE A 130 -3.17 -13.78 28.97
C ILE A 130 -4.28 -14.67 28.43
N HIS A 131 -4.55 -15.78 29.12
CA HIS A 131 -5.65 -16.69 28.83
C HIS A 131 -6.76 -16.57 29.88
N SER A 132 -7.89 -16.03 29.47
CA SER A 132 -9.12 -15.96 30.26
C SER A 132 -10.29 -16.58 29.49
N GLN A 133 -11.42 -16.85 30.19
CA GLN A 133 -12.61 -17.45 29.58
C GLN A 133 -13.14 -16.75 28.31
N HIS A 134 -12.79 -15.48 28.08
CA HIS A 134 -13.28 -14.69 26.96
C HIS A 134 -12.28 -14.54 25.80
N GLN A 135 -11.11 -15.18 25.86
CA GLN A 135 -10.06 -15.03 24.82
C GLN A 135 -10.00 -16.19 23.80
N ASN A 136 -11.11 -16.85 23.54
CA ASN A 136 -11.23 -17.92 22.53
C ASN A 136 -10.94 -17.44 21.08
N LEU A 137 -10.71 -16.13 20.90
CA LEU A 137 -10.53 -15.49 19.59
C LEU A 137 -9.17 -15.79 18.93
N LEU A 138 -8.15 -16.20 19.70
CA LEU A 138 -6.80 -16.43 19.14
C LEU A 138 -6.75 -17.63 18.20
N LEU A 139 -7.38 -18.76 18.58
CA LEU A 139 -7.44 -19.95 17.71
C LEU A 139 -8.33 -19.74 16.47
N GLY A 140 -9.11 -18.69 16.46
CA GLY A 140 -9.89 -18.29 15.30
C GLY A 140 -9.20 -17.25 14.41
N ASN A 141 -8.03 -16.77 14.79
CA ASN A 141 -7.27 -15.81 13.99
C ASN A 141 -6.30 -16.55 13.05
N PRO A 142 -6.55 -16.54 11.71
CA PRO A 142 -5.71 -17.26 10.76
C PRO A 142 -4.26 -16.77 10.76
N ASN A 143 -4.00 -15.49 11.02
CA ASN A 143 -2.65 -14.94 11.07
C ASN A 143 -1.89 -15.48 12.29
N PHE A 144 -2.52 -15.49 13.46
CA PHE A 144 -1.93 -16.09 14.66
C PHE A 144 -1.57 -17.57 14.45
N LEU A 145 -2.46 -18.33 13.81
CA LEU A 145 -2.22 -19.74 13.51
C LEU A 145 -1.04 -19.91 12.52
N LYS A 146 -0.97 -19.06 11.48
CA LYS A 146 0.14 -19.08 10.53
C LYS A 146 1.48 -18.77 11.20
N ASP A 147 1.52 -17.72 12.01
CA ASP A 147 2.74 -17.29 12.71
C ASP A 147 3.19 -18.37 13.70
N THR A 148 2.26 -18.98 14.41
CA THR A 148 2.52 -20.10 15.31
C THR A 148 3.06 -21.32 14.58
N LEU A 149 2.43 -21.72 13.47
CA LEU A 149 2.90 -22.88 12.67
C LEU A 149 4.25 -22.62 12.02
N ASP A 150 4.46 -21.42 11.45
CA ASP A 150 5.74 -21.06 10.84
C ASP A 150 6.87 -21.02 11.88
N SER A 151 6.58 -20.53 13.10
CA SER A 151 7.52 -20.55 14.21
C SER A 151 7.82 -21.98 14.66
N TYR A 152 6.79 -22.81 14.85
CA TYR A 152 6.93 -24.21 15.28
C TYR A 152 7.68 -25.05 14.24
N ALA A 153 7.44 -24.81 12.94
CA ALA A 153 8.11 -25.43 11.82
C ALA A 153 9.52 -24.88 11.55
N GLN A 154 9.97 -23.85 12.30
CA GLN A 154 11.21 -23.11 12.05
C GLN A 154 11.28 -22.48 10.65
N ASN A 155 10.14 -22.10 10.09
CA ASN A 155 9.98 -21.53 8.75
C ASN A 155 10.17 -20.00 8.70
N MET A 156 10.52 -19.34 9.80
CA MET A 156 10.53 -17.87 9.88
C MET A 156 11.49 -17.21 8.87
N PHE A 157 12.64 -17.85 8.60
CA PHE A 157 13.55 -17.37 7.57
C PHE A 157 12.92 -17.44 6.17
N LEU A 158 12.29 -18.57 5.85
CA LEU A 158 11.59 -18.78 4.57
C LEU A 158 10.39 -17.84 4.43
N ARG A 159 9.69 -17.57 5.53
CA ARG A 159 8.60 -16.62 5.60
C ARG A 159 9.06 -15.20 5.25
N LYS A 160 10.18 -14.74 5.81
CA LYS A 160 10.75 -13.43 5.49
C LYS A 160 11.16 -13.33 4.01
N GLN A 161 11.74 -14.40 3.45
CA GLN A 161 12.06 -14.46 2.02
C GLN A 161 10.78 -14.37 1.16
N TYR A 162 9.71 -15.05 1.56
CA TYR A 162 8.42 -14.99 0.89
C TYR A 162 7.84 -13.57 0.90
N GLU A 163 7.84 -12.91 2.03
CA GLU A 163 7.32 -11.53 2.20
C GLU A 163 8.08 -10.53 1.32
N MET A 164 9.41 -10.63 1.26
CA MET A 164 10.23 -9.79 0.37
C MET A 164 9.90 -10.03 -1.10
N ALA A 165 9.77 -11.30 -1.50
CA ALA A 165 9.42 -11.68 -2.86
C ALA A 165 7.98 -11.23 -3.21
N TYR A 166 7.03 -11.37 -2.28
CA TYR A 166 5.64 -10.94 -2.43
C TYR A 166 5.54 -9.42 -2.62
N ASN A 167 6.24 -8.64 -1.81
CA ASN A 167 6.27 -7.18 -1.94
C ASN A 167 6.84 -6.74 -3.30
N SER A 168 7.86 -7.46 -3.79
CA SER A 168 8.43 -7.21 -5.13
C SER A 168 7.43 -7.55 -6.24
N TYR A 169 6.72 -8.68 -6.13
CA TYR A 169 5.66 -9.08 -7.05
C TYR A 169 4.52 -8.05 -7.10
N ILE A 170 4.04 -7.59 -5.95
CA ILE A 170 2.95 -6.59 -5.89
C ILE A 170 3.36 -5.26 -6.54
N LYS A 171 4.61 -4.83 -6.35
CA LYS A 171 5.14 -3.64 -7.04
C LYS A 171 5.12 -3.80 -8.55
N LEU A 172 5.60 -4.94 -9.06
CA LEU A 172 5.61 -5.25 -10.50
C LEU A 172 4.19 -5.35 -11.06
N LEU A 173 3.28 -6.03 -10.36
CA LEU A 173 1.88 -6.17 -10.74
C LEU A 173 1.17 -4.81 -10.86
N ASN A 174 1.39 -3.92 -9.90
CA ASN A 174 0.82 -2.57 -9.93
C ASN A 174 1.38 -1.77 -11.12
N SER A 175 2.69 -1.83 -11.37
CA SER A 175 3.32 -1.16 -12.52
C SER A 175 2.80 -1.72 -13.85
N TYR A 176 2.61 -3.04 -13.96
CA TYR A 176 2.05 -3.70 -15.14
C TYR A 176 0.61 -3.24 -15.39
N ASN A 177 -0.24 -3.26 -14.37
CA ASN A 177 -1.64 -2.84 -14.47
C ASN A 177 -1.76 -1.35 -14.83
N GLN A 178 -0.94 -0.50 -14.24
CA GLN A 178 -0.89 0.91 -14.57
C GLN A 178 -0.48 1.13 -16.03
N SER A 179 0.56 0.43 -16.51
CA SER A 179 1.00 0.52 -17.91
C SER A 179 -0.06 0.06 -18.90
N ILE A 180 -0.86 -0.96 -18.57
CA ILE A 180 -2.00 -1.41 -19.38
C ILE A 180 -3.06 -0.32 -19.48
N GLU A 181 -3.42 0.30 -18.37
CA GLU A 181 -4.46 1.33 -18.36
C GLU A 181 -4.02 2.59 -19.13
N GLU A 182 -2.76 3.00 -18.96
CA GLU A 182 -2.15 4.08 -19.74
C GLU A 182 -2.14 3.77 -21.25
N ALA A 183 -1.75 2.56 -21.65
CA ALA A 183 -1.74 2.13 -23.03
C ALA A 183 -3.16 2.06 -23.65
N LYS A 184 -4.16 1.68 -22.88
CA LYS A 184 -5.55 1.65 -23.31
C LYS A 184 -6.08 3.06 -23.61
N ILE A 185 -5.75 4.05 -22.80
CA ILE A 185 -6.09 5.45 -23.03
C ILE A 185 -5.37 5.96 -24.29
N GLN A 186 -4.08 5.68 -24.41
CA GLN A 186 -3.26 6.10 -25.56
C GLN A 186 -3.70 5.45 -26.87
N SER A 187 -4.17 4.19 -26.83
CA SER A 187 -4.67 3.47 -28.01
C SER A 187 -5.91 4.11 -28.62
N GLN A 188 -6.76 4.76 -27.82
CA GLN A 188 -7.94 5.46 -28.33
C GLN A 188 -7.57 6.70 -29.15
N GLU A 189 -6.43 7.32 -28.91
CA GLU A 189 -5.95 8.49 -29.65
C GLU A 189 -5.01 8.10 -30.83
N TYR A 190 -4.50 6.88 -30.84
CA TYR A 190 -3.45 6.45 -31.78
C TYR A 190 -3.85 6.62 -33.24
N ASP A 191 -5.04 6.15 -33.64
CA ASP A 191 -5.52 6.23 -35.01
C ASP A 191 -5.69 7.68 -35.49
N PHE A 192 -6.13 8.55 -34.59
CA PHE A 192 -6.26 9.97 -34.87
C PHE A 192 -4.90 10.65 -35.04
N LEU A 193 -3.94 10.36 -34.15
CA LEU A 193 -2.58 10.90 -34.23
C LEU A 193 -1.87 10.41 -35.50
N LYS A 194 -2.04 9.13 -35.84
CA LYS A 194 -1.49 8.52 -37.05
C LYS A 194 -2.06 9.15 -38.30
N PHE A 195 -3.36 9.38 -38.36
CA PHE A 195 -4.03 10.08 -39.45
C PHE A 195 -3.51 11.50 -39.62
N GLN A 196 -3.35 12.26 -38.55
CA GLN A 196 -2.80 13.61 -38.58
C GLN A 196 -1.34 13.63 -39.07
N PHE A 197 -0.53 12.69 -38.57
CA PHE A 197 0.85 12.55 -38.99
C PHE A 197 0.96 12.22 -40.49
N GLN A 198 0.13 11.28 -40.97
CA GLN A 198 0.11 10.89 -42.36
C GLN A 198 -0.23 12.07 -43.29
N GLN A 199 -1.21 12.89 -42.92
CA GLN A 199 -1.57 14.09 -43.71
C GLN A 199 -0.42 15.08 -43.84
N LEU A 200 0.34 15.32 -42.76
CA LEU A 200 1.50 16.20 -42.81
C LEU A 200 2.67 15.57 -43.57
N SER A 201 2.84 14.26 -43.47
CA SER A 201 3.86 13.51 -44.18
C SER A 201 3.63 13.49 -45.69
N ASP A 202 2.36 13.24 -46.11
CA ASP A 202 1.98 13.21 -47.52
C ASP A 202 2.06 14.60 -48.17
N ALA A 203 1.95 15.66 -47.39
CA ALA A 203 2.10 17.02 -47.86
C ALA A 203 3.54 17.39 -48.26
N ASN A 204 4.54 16.63 -47.80
CA ASN A 204 5.96 16.80 -48.10
C ASN A 204 6.40 18.27 -48.06
N LEU A 205 6.24 18.89 -46.89
CA LEU A 205 6.48 20.32 -46.68
C LEU A 205 7.99 20.61 -46.55
N GLU A 206 8.45 21.67 -47.24
CA GLU A 206 9.83 22.16 -47.17
C GLU A 206 9.87 23.56 -46.53
N ASP A 207 10.91 23.79 -45.73
CA ASP A 207 11.06 25.09 -45.04
C ASP A 207 11.33 26.20 -46.08
N GLY A 208 10.64 27.36 -45.93
CA GLY A 208 10.74 28.48 -46.88
C GLY A 208 9.91 28.31 -48.16
N GLU A 209 9.29 27.14 -48.42
CA GLU A 209 8.51 26.85 -49.64
C GLU A 209 7.35 27.84 -49.82
N GLN A 210 6.66 28.20 -48.75
CA GLN A 210 5.54 29.12 -48.81
C GLN A 210 5.95 30.49 -49.31
N GLU A 211 6.98 31.09 -48.73
CA GLU A 211 7.49 32.41 -49.12
C GLU A 211 7.95 32.43 -50.57
N ASN A 212 8.64 31.37 -50.98
CA ASN A 212 9.08 31.25 -52.39
C ASN A 212 7.89 31.15 -53.33
N ALA A 213 6.89 30.34 -53.00
CA ALA A 213 5.70 30.15 -53.80
C ALA A 213 4.83 31.43 -53.87
N GLU A 214 4.68 32.15 -52.75
CA GLU A 214 3.96 33.42 -52.69
C GLU A 214 4.66 34.50 -53.54
N ASN A 215 5.99 34.60 -53.48
CA ASN A 215 6.79 35.52 -54.30
C ASN A 215 6.69 35.18 -55.79
N GLU A 216 6.78 33.90 -56.16
CA GLU A 216 6.64 33.45 -57.53
C GLU A 216 5.22 33.72 -58.06
N LEU A 217 4.17 33.44 -57.30
CA LEU A 217 2.79 33.71 -57.63
C LEU A 217 2.56 35.22 -57.88
N ASN A 218 3.06 36.08 -56.99
CA ASN A 218 2.98 37.52 -57.14
C ASN A 218 3.64 38.00 -58.42
N THR A 219 4.82 37.50 -58.74
CA THR A 219 5.56 37.82 -60.01
C THR A 219 4.75 37.41 -61.23
N LEU A 220 4.19 36.19 -61.24
CA LEU A 220 3.41 35.66 -62.36
C LEU A 220 2.08 36.41 -62.54
N THR A 221 1.40 36.83 -61.48
CA THR A 221 0.17 37.62 -61.53
C THR A 221 0.45 39.00 -62.06
N HIS A 222 1.53 39.66 -61.66
CA HIS A 222 1.94 40.95 -62.22
C HIS A 222 2.38 40.83 -63.67
N ALA A 223 3.00 39.72 -64.06
CA ALA A 223 3.35 39.45 -65.45
C ALA A 223 2.12 39.35 -66.36
N GLU A 224 1.03 38.72 -65.90
CA GLU A 224 -0.25 38.65 -66.62
C GLU A 224 -0.85 40.03 -66.82
N GLU A 225 -0.92 40.82 -65.74
CA GLU A 225 -1.44 42.17 -65.78
C GLU A 225 -0.64 43.07 -66.72
N LEU A 226 0.68 43.08 -66.60
CA LEU A 226 1.59 43.83 -67.46
C LEU A 226 1.42 43.44 -68.95
N LYS A 227 1.37 42.15 -69.25
CA LYS A 227 1.16 41.65 -70.63
C LYS A 227 -0.16 42.09 -71.19
N THR A 228 -1.22 42.08 -70.40
CA THR A 228 -2.55 42.55 -70.81
C THR A 228 -2.54 44.05 -71.08
N GLN A 229 -1.88 44.86 -70.25
CA GLN A 229 -1.81 46.32 -70.42
C GLN A 229 -0.93 46.72 -71.59
N PHE A 230 0.24 46.10 -71.79
CA PHE A 230 1.14 46.36 -72.92
C PHE A 230 0.48 45.97 -74.23
N TYR A 231 -0.18 44.80 -74.26
CA TYR A 231 -0.92 44.40 -75.47
C TYR A 231 -2.04 45.41 -75.80
N GLY A 232 -2.82 45.87 -74.84
CA GLY A 232 -3.84 46.89 -75.04
C GLY A 232 -3.25 48.23 -75.53
N ALA A 233 -2.11 48.67 -74.96
CA ALA A 233 -1.44 49.89 -75.34
C ALA A 233 -0.90 49.80 -76.80
N SER A 234 -0.27 48.70 -77.20
CA SER A 234 0.17 48.43 -78.53
C SER A 234 -0.99 48.45 -79.52
N GLN A 235 -2.11 47.84 -79.19
CA GLN A 235 -3.31 47.88 -80.05
C GLN A 235 -3.84 49.31 -80.34
N ILE A 236 -3.84 50.17 -79.29
CA ILE A 236 -4.28 51.57 -79.46
C ILE A 236 -3.31 52.30 -80.36
N LEU A 237 -2.00 52.08 -80.27
CA LEU A 237 -0.99 52.76 -81.10
C LEU A 237 -1.02 52.27 -82.52
N GLU A 238 -1.09 50.98 -82.76
CA GLU A 238 -0.96 50.38 -84.11
C GLU A 238 -2.32 50.23 -84.82
N GLY A 239 -3.38 49.98 -84.09
CA GLY A 239 -4.71 49.64 -84.59
C GLY A 239 -4.95 48.15 -84.67
N MET A 240 -6.23 47.74 -84.81
CA MET A 240 -6.66 46.38 -85.12
C MET A 240 -7.73 46.40 -86.21
N ASP A 241 -7.72 45.38 -87.07
CA ASP A 241 -8.60 45.04 -88.20
C ASP A 241 -9.58 46.10 -88.67
N GLU A 242 -10.42 46.67 -87.85
CA GLU A 242 -11.39 47.72 -88.17
C GLU A 242 -11.13 49.09 -87.52
N GLN A 243 -10.17 49.13 -86.54
CA GLN A 243 -9.83 50.41 -85.88
C GLN A 243 -8.47 50.94 -86.32
N VAL A 244 -8.52 52.20 -86.82
CA VAL A 244 -7.30 52.88 -87.23
C VAL A 244 -6.48 53.33 -86.04
N GLY A 245 -5.28 52.79 -85.85
CA GLY A 245 -4.39 53.17 -84.77
C GLY A 245 -3.91 54.62 -84.85
N VAL A 246 -3.38 55.13 -83.73
CA VAL A 246 -2.90 56.53 -83.62
C VAL A 246 -1.80 56.81 -84.61
N ILE A 247 -0.87 55.89 -84.80
CA ILE A 247 0.27 56.05 -85.82
C ILE A 247 -0.28 56.15 -87.25
N SER A 248 -1.27 55.30 -87.54
CA SER A 248 -1.89 55.34 -88.89
C SER A 248 -2.74 56.61 -89.10
N SER A 249 -3.43 57.08 -88.00
CA SER A 249 -4.19 58.36 -88.01
C SER A 249 -3.28 59.56 -88.20
N LEU A 250 -2.12 59.58 -87.55
CA LEU A 250 -1.10 60.64 -87.78
C LEU A 250 -0.55 60.63 -89.22
N ARG A 251 -0.37 59.48 -89.80
CA ARG A 251 0.03 59.35 -91.20
C ARG A 251 -1.02 59.94 -92.17
N GLN A 252 -2.27 59.73 -91.89
CA GLN A 252 -3.39 60.36 -92.65
C GLN A 252 -3.36 61.87 -92.54
N VAL A 253 -3.09 62.40 -91.35
CA VAL A 253 -2.98 63.86 -91.12
C VAL A 253 -1.77 64.42 -91.86
N GLU A 254 -0.60 63.70 -91.80
CA GLU A 254 0.60 64.05 -92.52
C GLU A 254 0.30 64.18 -94.04
N GLN A 255 -0.34 63.16 -94.60
CA GLN A 255 -0.73 63.19 -96.04
C GLN A 255 -1.63 64.39 -96.44
N LYS A 256 -2.60 64.68 -95.53
CA LYS A 256 -3.51 65.85 -95.79
C LYS A 256 -2.78 67.18 -95.69
N LEU A 257 -1.88 67.34 -94.73
CA LEU A 257 -1.07 68.57 -94.60
C LEU A 257 -0.03 68.70 -95.75
N GLN A 258 0.52 67.59 -96.17
CA GLN A 258 1.47 67.60 -97.32
C GLN A 258 0.84 68.06 -98.58
N SER A 259 -0.43 67.77 -98.85
CA SER A 259 -1.16 68.25 -100.02
C SER A 259 -1.39 69.77 -100.03
N VAL A 260 -1.22 70.47 -98.93
CA VAL A 260 -1.41 71.91 -98.81
C VAL A 260 -0.19 72.69 -98.33
N SER A 261 0.93 72.00 -98.08
CA SER A 261 2.23 72.56 -97.61
C SER A 261 2.82 73.59 -98.59
N ALA A 262 2.68 73.38 -99.87
CA ALA A 262 3.16 74.33 -100.94
C ALA A 262 2.47 75.73 -100.88
N TYR A 263 1.37 75.84 -100.15
CA TYR A 263 0.58 77.10 -100.11
C TYR A 263 0.78 77.92 -98.81
N ASN A 264 1.43 77.37 -97.78
CA ASN A 264 1.58 78.10 -96.52
C ASN A 264 2.82 77.62 -95.80
N ALA A 265 3.81 78.45 -95.44
CA ALA A 265 5.03 78.14 -94.75
C ALA A 265 4.80 77.61 -93.33
N ILE A 266 3.72 77.96 -92.61
CA ILE A 266 3.39 77.44 -91.31
C ILE A 266 3.03 75.95 -91.39
N THR A 267 2.47 75.50 -92.51
CA THR A 267 2.07 74.10 -92.73
C THR A 267 3.27 73.18 -92.78
N GLU A 268 4.42 73.68 -93.27
CA GLU A 268 5.67 72.91 -93.32
C GLU A 268 6.26 72.58 -91.90
N ASP A 269 6.15 73.58 -90.95
CA ASP A 269 6.49 73.35 -89.51
C ASP A 269 5.55 72.35 -88.86
N LEU A 270 4.27 72.47 -89.11
CA LEU A 270 3.24 71.53 -88.56
C LEU A 270 3.45 70.12 -89.10
N LEU A 271 3.84 69.99 -90.36
CA LEU A 271 4.19 68.68 -91.02
C LEU A 271 5.40 68.04 -90.42
N LEU A 272 6.43 68.81 -90.12
CA LEU A 272 7.65 68.35 -89.48
C LEU A 272 7.37 67.85 -88.06
N ARG A 273 6.56 68.60 -87.35
CA ARG A 273 6.17 68.22 -85.97
C ARG A 273 5.31 66.96 -85.90
N ILE A 274 4.33 66.79 -86.78
CA ILE A 274 3.51 65.60 -86.90
C ILE A 274 4.34 64.37 -87.28
N ASN A 275 5.27 64.56 -88.25
CA ASN A 275 6.17 63.49 -88.63
C ASN A 275 7.05 63.04 -87.44
N ASN A 276 7.64 63.99 -86.70
CA ASN A 276 8.43 63.68 -85.53
C ASN A 276 7.56 62.94 -84.42
N CYS A 277 6.33 63.37 -84.14
CA CYS A 277 5.42 62.69 -83.25
C CYS A 277 5.12 61.25 -83.72
N ARG A 278 4.91 61.04 -85.03
CA ARG A 278 4.60 59.72 -85.56
C ARG A 278 5.82 58.78 -85.45
N ILE A 279 7.03 59.28 -85.70
CA ILE A 279 8.28 58.51 -85.53
C ILE A 279 8.44 58.13 -84.07
N GLU A 280 8.31 59.07 -83.14
CA GLU A 280 8.41 58.83 -81.69
C GLU A 280 7.41 57.82 -81.22
N LEU A 281 6.15 57.94 -81.60
CA LEU A 281 5.09 56.98 -81.22
C LEU A 281 5.33 55.59 -81.81
N LYS A 282 5.99 55.51 -83.00
CA LYS A 282 6.35 54.23 -83.56
C LYS A 282 7.47 53.57 -82.79
N ASP A 283 8.49 54.31 -82.37
CA ASP A 283 9.58 53.80 -81.51
C ASP A 283 9.04 53.34 -80.17
N ILE A 284 8.11 54.10 -79.50
CA ILE A 284 7.43 53.72 -78.29
C ILE A 284 6.62 52.42 -78.50
N SER A 285 5.91 52.27 -79.65
CA SER A 285 5.16 51.05 -79.95
C SER A 285 6.07 49.82 -80.07
N GLU A 286 7.20 49.95 -80.73
CA GLU A 286 8.21 48.90 -80.90
C GLU A 286 8.83 48.53 -79.54
N GLU A 287 9.12 49.51 -78.67
CA GLU A 287 9.59 49.28 -77.30
C GLU A 287 8.54 48.56 -76.43
N ILE A 288 7.28 49.00 -76.46
CA ILE A 288 6.16 48.33 -75.76
C ILE A 288 6.01 46.86 -76.22
N GLN A 289 6.13 46.61 -77.51
CA GLN A 289 6.03 45.28 -78.06
C GLN A 289 7.23 44.42 -77.66
N SER A 290 8.43 44.96 -77.68
CA SER A 290 9.63 44.27 -77.16
C SER A 290 9.47 43.91 -75.65
N LEU A 291 9.00 44.83 -74.86
CA LEU A 291 8.71 44.56 -73.41
C LEU A 291 7.62 43.49 -73.21
N ASN A 292 6.53 43.54 -74.02
CA ASN A 292 5.45 42.53 -73.95
C ASN A 292 5.96 41.11 -74.33
N ASP A 293 6.84 41.01 -75.31
CA ASP A 293 7.44 39.72 -75.76
C ASP A 293 8.45 39.15 -74.74
N ALA A 294 9.11 40.03 -73.98
CA ALA A 294 10.03 39.64 -72.90
C ALA A 294 9.34 39.09 -71.66
N ILE A 295 8.03 39.37 -71.45
CA ILE A 295 7.28 38.87 -70.30
C ILE A 295 6.85 37.43 -70.54
N VAL A 296 7.41 36.48 -69.71
CA VAL A 296 7.04 35.07 -69.70
C VAL A 296 5.88 34.86 -68.71
N TYR A 297 4.72 34.57 -69.27
CA TYR A 297 3.51 34.19 -68.50
C TYR A 297 3.22 32.72 -68.74
N ASP A 298 3.14 31.94 -67.64
CA ASP A 298 2.79 30.51 -67.62
C ASP A 298 1.58 30.22 -66.75
N ALA A 299 0.39 30.19 -67.38
CA ALA A 299 -0.87 29.90 -66.69
C ALA A 299 -0.89 28.52 -65.97
N ASN A 300 -0.19 27.52 -66.52
CA ASN A 300 -0.11 26.21 -65.91
C ASN A 300 0.75 26.23 -64.63
N ARG A 301 1.81 27.02 -64.65
CA ARG A 301 2.69 27.20 -63.48
C ARG A 301 1.93 27.97 -62.39
N THR A 302 1.24 29.05 -62.73
CA THR A 302 0.40 29.83 -61.79
C THR A 302 -0.60 28.93 -61.08
N LYS A 303 -1.38 28.13 -61.83
CA LYS A 303 -2.34 27.20 -61.27
C LYS A 303 -1.73 26.16 -60.32
N LYS A 304 -0.57 25.61 -60.67
CA LYS A 304 0.15 24.65 -59.78
C LYS A 304 0.59 25.30 -58.47
N ILE A 305 1.07 26.53 -58.49
CA ILE A 305 1.50 27.25 -57.30
C ILE A 305 0.27 27.57 -56.42
N GLU A 306 -0.84 28.02 -57.01
CA GLU A 306 -2.09 28.26 -56.27
C GLU A 306 -2.60 26.97 -55.59
N GLU A 307 -2.65 25.85 -56.29
CA GLU A 307 -3.03 24.55 -55.72
C GLU A 307 -2.11 24.14 -54.57
N ARG A 308 -0.81 24.40 -54.71
CA ARG A 308 0.17 24.11 -53.65
C ARG A 308 -0.01 25.02 -52.43
N LEU A 309 -0.15 26.32 -52.63
CA LEU A 309 -0.43 27.28 -51.54
C LEU A 309 -1.74 26.98 -50.84
N ASN A 310 -2.80 26.66 -51.60
CA ASN A 310 -4.09 26.25 -51.01
C ASN A 310 -3.93 25.00 -50.14
N THR A 311 -3.10 24.06 -50.53
CA THR A 311 -2.79 22.89 -49.70
C THR A 311 -2.10 23.31 -48.39
N ILE A 312 -1.11 24.19 -48.45
CA ILE A 312 -0.37 24.70 -47.29
C ILE A 312 -1.32 25.45 -46.35
N TYR A 313 -2.10 26.39 -46.88
CA TYR A 313 -3.05 27.18 -46.08
C TYR A 313 -4.14 26.31 -45.41
N SER A 314 -4.66 25.31 -46.11
CA SER A 314 -5.63 24.38 -45.57
C SER A 314 -5.06 23.57 -44.37
N LEU A 315 -3.77 23.16 -44.48
CA LEU A 315 -3.07 22.50 -43.40
C LEU A 315 -2.80 23.45 -42.22
N GLN A 316 -2.37 24.69 -42.49
CA GLN A 316 -2.17 25.71 -41.43
C GLN A 316 -3.46 25.98 -40.67
N GLN A 317 -4.57 26.15 -41.36
CA GLN A 317 -5.88 26.36 -40.76
C GLN A 317 -6.32 25.15 -39.92
N LYS A 318 -6.19 23.93 -40.46
CA LYS A 318 -6.56 22.69 -39.80
C LYS A 318 -5.76 22.46 -38.54
N PHE A 319 -4.46 22.68 -38.58
CA PHE A 319 -3.54 22.49 -37.46
C PHE A 319 -3.40 23.73 -36.55
N ARG A 320 -4.08 24.84 -36.91
CA ARG A 320 -4.07 26.13 -36.20
C ARG A 320 -2.67 26.66 -35.96
N VAL A 321 -1.88 26.72 -37.05
CA VAL A 321 -0.50 27.25 -37.08
C VAL A 321 -0.39 28.27 -38.18
N GLN A 322 0.67 29.12 -38.15
CA GLN A 322 0.81 30.22 -39.07
C GLN A 322 1.90 29.99 -40.12
N THR A 323 2.86 29.11 -39.84
CA THR A 323 4.04 28.90 -40.72
C THR A 323 4.20 27.43 -41.09
N ILE A 324 4.94 27.16 -42.18
CA ILE A 324 5.37 25.80 -42.56
C ILE A 324 6.30 25.22 -41.48
N ALA A 325 7.18 26.01 -40.91
CA ALA A 325 8.07 25.57 -39.81
C ALA A 325 7.26 25.03 -38.63
N ASP A 326 6.12 25.66 -38.29
CA ASP A 326 5.23 25.18 -37.26
C ASP A 326 4.54 23.84 -37.62
N LEU A 327 4.17 23.66 -38.91
CA LEU A 327 3.61 22.40 -39.42
C LEU A 327 4.64 21.27 -39.31
N ILE A 328 5.88 21.51 -39.69
CA ILE A 328 7.01 20.55 -39.60
C ILE A 328 7.28 20.22 -38.10
N SER A 329 7.31 21.22 -37.22
CA SER A 329 7.44 21.01 -35.78
C SER A 329 6.29 20.18 -35.21
N LYS A 330 5.06 20.41 -35.70
CA LYS A 330 3.87 19.63 -35.31
C LYS A 330 3.97 18.18 -35.78
N GLN A 331 4.46 17.96 -37.01
CA GLN A 331 4.69 16.61 -37.55
C GLN A 331 5.68 15.84 -36.67
N GLU A 332 6.80 16.46 -36.29
CA GLU A 332 7.80 15.82 -35.43
C GLU A 332 7.24 15.50 -34.03
N LYS A 333 6.45 16.41 -33.44
CA LYS A 333 5.77 16.15 -32.17
C LYS A 333 4.77 14.98 -32.25
N LEU A 334 4.07 14.83 -33.38
CA LEU A 334 3.18 13.70 -33.63
C LEU A 334 3.98 12.41 -33.79
N ARG A 335 5.10 12.43 -34.51
CA ARG A 335 6.01 11.27 -34.64
C ARG A 335 6.48 10.77 -33.29
N VAL A 336 7.01 11.66 -32.46
CA VAL A 336 7.49 11.31 -31.11
C VAL A 336 6.37 10.70 -30.25
N LYS A 337 5.14 11.21 -30.36
CA LYS A 337 3.99 10.64 -29.64
C LYS A 337 3.64 9.23 -30.12
N ILE A 338 3.61 9.01 -31.44
CA ILE A 338 3.33 7.71 -32.06
C ILE A 338 4.40 6.69 -31.66
N ASP A 339 5.68 7.07 -31.71
CA ASP A 339 6.80 6.21 -31.32
C ASP A 339 6.72 5.84 -29.84
N LYS A 340 6.30 6.77 -28.98
CA LYS A 340 6.11 6.52 -27.55
C LYS A 340 4.99 5.50 -27.29
N ILE A 341 3.90 5.56 -28.04
CA ILE A 341 2.81 4.58 -27.96
C ILE A 341 3.27 3.20 -28.45
N ASN A 342 4.03 3.13 -29.53
CA ASN A 342 4.56 1.86 -30.05
C ASN A 342 5.54 1.20 -29.07
N ASN A 343 6.39 1.99 -28.41
CA ASN A 343 7.35 1.50 -27.42
C ASN A 343 6.67 1.07 -26.11
N SER A 344 5.48 1.57 -25.77
CA SER A 344 4.74 1.14 -24.59
C SER A 344 4.31 -0.32 -24.65
N SER A 345 4.03 -0.86 -25.82
CA SER A 345 3.67 -2.27 -26.02
C SER A 345 4.82 -3.23 -25.69
N THR A 346 6.05 -2.86 -26.02
CA THR A 346 7.26 -3.63 -25.68
C THR A 346 7.50 -3.61 -24.16
N ASN A 347 7.36 -2.45 -23.53
CA ASN A 347 7.50 -2.29 -22.09
C ASN A 347 6.46 -3.10 -21.29
N ILE A 348 5.20 -3.12 -21.75
CA ILE A 348 4.13 -3.94 -21.15
C ILE A 348 4.48 -5.43 -21.26
N SER A 349 5.01 -5.88 -22.39
CA SER A 349 5.42 -7.28 -22.58
C SER A 349 6.57 -7.67 -21.65
N GLU A 350 7.54 -6.81 -21.45
CA GLU A 350 8.63 -7.02 -20.50
C GLU A 350 8.15 -7.03 -19.04
N LEU A 351 7.29 -6.08 -18.66
CA LEU A 351 6.70 -6.04 -17.33
C LEU A 351 5.85 -7.29 -17.04
N LYS A 352 5.13 -7.80 -18.04
CA LYS A 352 4.41 -9.06 -17.91
C LYS A 352 5.34 -10.22 -17.59
N ILE A 353 6.41 -10.39 -18.36
CA ILE A 353 7.40 -11.46 -18.12
C ILE A 353 8.03 -11.33 -16.72
N GLN A 354 8.37 -10.11 -16.30
CA GLN A 354 8.92 -9.87 -14.96
C GLN A 354 7.91 -10.22 -13.86
N THR A 355 6.64 -9.85 -14.06
CA THR A 355 5.54 -10.14 -13.12
C THR A 355 5.29 -11.64 -13.03
N ASP A 356 5.24 -12.35 -14.16
CA ASP A 356 5.06 -13.80 -14.22
C ASP A 356 6.24 -14.54 -13.55
N ASN A 357 7.46 -14.09 -13.75
CA ASN A 357 8.65 -14.64 -13.09
C ASN A 357 8.62 -14.40 -11.57
N ALA A 358 8.23 -13.20 -11.14
CA ALA A 358 8.07 -12.89 -9.72
C ALA A 358 6.94 -13.73 -9.08
N TYR A 359 5.82 -13.93 -9.78
CA TYR A 359 4.74 -14.83 -9.36
C TYR A 359 5.23 -16.27 -9.18
N ASN A 360 5.94 -16.81 -10.15
CA ASN A 360 6.49 -18.16 -10.07
C ASN A 360 7.45 -18.31 -8.87
N LYS A 361 8.27 -17.30 -8.63
CA LYS A 361 9.20 -17.28 -7.49
C LYS A 361 8.45 -17.33 -6.14
N ILE A 362 7.44 -16.48 -5.93
CA ILE A 362 6.65 -16.52 -4.69
C ILE A 362 5.88 -17.82 -4.54
N TYR A 363 5.40 -18.39 -5.64
CA TYR A 363 4.67 -19.66 -5.62
C TYR A 363 5.57 -20.84 -5.21
N GLU A 364 6.82 -20.88 -5.68
CA GLU A 364 7.78 -21.93 -5.26
C GLU A 364 8.19 -21.78 -3.79
N ILE A 365 8.44 -20.57 -3.30
CA ILE A 365 8.67 -20.33 -1.88
C ILE A 365 7.44 -20.69 -1.05
N GLY A 366 6.25 -20.33 -1.54
CA GLY A 366 4.98 -20.66 -0.92
C GLY A 366 4.73 -22.16 -0.77
N LYS A 367 5.10 -22.97 -1.77
CA LYS A 367 5.06 -24.44 -1.68
C LYS A 367 5.98 -25.00 -0.57
N GLN A 368 7.17 -24.42 -0.42
CA GLN A 368 8.09 -24.84 0.62
C GLN A 368 7.53 -24.51 2.01
N LEU A 369 6.97 -23.28 2.19
CA LEU A 369 6.27 -22.90 3.42
C LEU A 369 5.11 -23.84 3.73
N ARG A 370 4.29 -24.15 2.72
CA ARG A 370 3.16 -25.08 2.85
C ARG A 370 3.64 -26.44 3.35
N LYS A 371 4.66 -27.01 2.74
CA LYS A 371 5.22 -28.31 3.15
C LYS A 371 5.69 -28.31 4.60
N GLY A 372 6.37 -27.26 5.04
CA GLY A 372 6.78 -27.11 6.43
C GLY A 372 5.57 -27.03 7.38
N ARG A 373 4.53 -26.28 7.00
CA ARG A 373 3.27 -26.19 7.76
C ARG A 373 2.55 -27.53 7.85
N GLU A 374 2.45 -28.27 6.74
CA GLU A 374 1.83 -29.60 6.70
C GLU A 374 2.53 -30.58 7.66
N ASN A 375 3.86 -30.59 7.69
CA ASN A 375 4.62 -31.42 8.62
C ASN A 375 4.38 -30.99 10.08
N ALA A 376 4.38 -29.69 10.36
CA ALA A 376 4.12 -29.16 11.70
C ALA A 376 2.68 -29.49 12.16
N ILE A 377 1.71 -29.42 11.27
CA ILE A 377 0.30 -29.77 11.55
C ILE A 377 0.20 -31.20 12.01
N LEU A 378 0.79 -32.17 11.29
CA LEU A 378 0.76 -33.59 11.65
C LEU A 378 1.35 -33.83 13.04
N GLU A 379 2.48 -33.20 13.36
CA GLU A 379 3.11 -33.32 14.68
C GLU A 379 2.25 -32.71 15.78
N ILE A 380 1.72 -31.49 15.55
CA ILE A 380 0.88 -30.78 16.50
C ILE A 380 -0.43 -31.53 16.75
N GLU A 381 -1.12 -31.99 15.73
CA GLU A 381 -2.39 -32.73 15.85
C GLU A 381 -2.20 -34.02 16.67
N THR A 382 -1.13 -34.78 16.42
CA THR A 382 -0.82 -36.02 17.14
C THR A 382 -0.58 -35.71 18.62
N LYS A 383 0.29 -34.78 18.94
CA LYS A 383 0.60 -34.39 20.33
C LYS A 383 -0.62 -33.79 21.03
N LEU A 384 -1.44 -33.00 20.29
CA LEU A 384 -2.64 -32.41 20.84
C LEU A 384 -3.68 -33.46 21.25
N HIS A 385 -3.84 -34.50 20.43
CA HIS A 385 -4.73 -35.60 20.76
C HIS A 385 -4.31 -36.30 22.06
N ASP A 386 -3.00 -36.58 22.24
CA ASP A 386 -2.50 -37.22 23.44
C ASP A 386 -2.66 -36.33 24.67
N LYS A 387 -2.30 -35.04 24.58
CA LYS A 387 -2.45 -34.08 25.68
C LYS A 387 -3.92 -33.84 26.06
N LEU A 388 -4.82 -33.79 25.10
CA LEU A 388 -6.27 -33.65 25.37
C LEU A 388 -6.84 -34.88 26.09
N LYS A 389 -6.37 -36.06 25.73
CA LYS A 389 -6.72 -37.30 26.44
C LYS A 389 -6.27 -37.25 27.90
N GLU A 390 -5.05 -36.79 28.19
CA GLU A 390 -4.55 -36.56 29.53
C GLU A 390 -5.41 -35.55 30.32
N LEU A 391 -5.88 -34.48 29.64
CA LEU A 391 -6.70 -33.42 30.16
C LEU A 391 -8.22 -33.76 30.20
N GLY A 392 -8.57 -35.04 30.10
CA GLY A 392 -9.94 -35.53 30.25
C GLY A 392 -10.86 -35.30 29.08
N LEU A 393 -10.30 -35.14 27.90
CA LEU A 393 -11.02 -35.05 26.62
C LEU A 393 -10.61 -36.18 25.65
N PRO A 394 -10.84 -37.46 26.02
CA PRO A 394 -10.34 -38.62 25.26
C PRO A 394 -11.00 -38.75 23.89
N ASN A 395 -12.17 -38.17 23.70
CA ASN A 395 -12.93 -38.22 22.46
C ASN A 395 -12.85 -36.93 21.62
N ALA A 396 -12.00 -35.99 22.03
CA ALA A 396 -11.81 -34.75 21.32
C ALA A 396 -11.11 -34.99 19.97
N LYS A 397 -11.58 -34.27 18.96
CA LYS A 397 -10.97 -34.24 17.63
C LYS A 397 -10.47 -32.84 17.35
N VAL A 398 -9.25 -32.75 16.84
CA VAL A 398 -8.62 -31.50 16.40
C VAL A 398 -8.21 -31.65 14.96
N LYS A 399 -8.39 -30.62 14.15
CA LYS A 399 -7.90 -30.55 12.78
C LYS A 399 -7.44 -29.14 12.45
N LEU A 400 -6.21 -29.02 12.02
CA LEU A 400 -5.64 -27.79 11.44
C LEU A 400 -5.76 -27.91 9.93
N GLU A 401 -6.80 -27.33 9.37
CA GLU A 401 -7.09 -27.46 7.93
C GLU A 401 -6.35 -26.36 7.15
N LEU A 402 -5.45 -26.81 6.24
CA LEU A 402 -4.67 -25.95 5.36
C LEU A 402 -5.30 -25.94 3.97
N THR A 403 -5.98 -24.85 3.62
CA THR A 403 -6.62 -24.66 2.32
C THR A 403 -5.81 -23.74 1.44
N LYS A 404 -5.67 -24.09 0.15
CA LYS A 404 -4.96 -23.25 -0.81
C LYS A 404 -5.83 -22.06 -1.19
N THR A 405 -5.25 -20.86 -1.21
CA THR A 405 -5.91 -19.64 -1.68
C THR A 405 -5.86 -19.54 -3.20
N GLU A 406 -6.84 -18.88 -3.82
CA GLU A 406 -6.83 -18.60 -5.26
C GLU A 406 -5.68 -17.67 -5.64
N HIS A 407 -5.38 -16.70 -4.79
CA HIS A 407 -4.30 -15.74 -4.97
C HIS A 407 -3.32 -15.80 -3.80
N PRO A 408 -2.01 -15.68 -4.05
CA PRO A 408 -1.02 -15.57 -3.01
C PRO A 408 -1.30 -14.36 -2.10
N GLY A 409 -1.23 -14.57 -0.79
CA GLY A 409 -1.32 -13.50 0.21
C GLY A 409 0.06 -13.08 0.73
N PRO A 410 0.14 -12.04 1.56
CA PRO A 410 1.41 -11.56 2.12
C PRO A 410 2.13 -12.58 2.98
N THR A 411 1.42 -13.59 3.47
CA THR A 411 1.89 -14.59 4.44
C THR A 411 1.97 -16.01 3.87
N GLY A 412 1.79 -16.18 2.57
CA GLY A 412 1.82 -17.48 1.90
C GLY A 412 0.67 -17.68 0.93
N ILE A 413 0.58 -18.92 0.43
CA ILE A 413 -0.42 -19.36 -0.55
C ILE A 413 -1.59 -20.12 0.08
N ASP A 414 -1.71 -20.09 1.42
CA ASP A 414 -2.65 -20.91 2.19
C ASP A 414 -3.44 -20.08 3.19
N GLU A 415 -4.64 -20.58 3.51
CA GLU A 415 -5.40 -20.23 4.71
C GLU A 415 -5.39 -21.40 5.69
N ILE A 416 -5.43 -21.07 6.98
CA ILE A 416 -5.41 -22.05 8.06
C ILE A 416 -6.66 -21.87 8.92
N ASN A 417 -7.36 -22.98 9.14
CA ASN A 417 -8.52 -23.03 10.03
C ASN A 417 -8.28 -24.06 11.14
N PHE A 418 -8.55 -23.67 12.37
CA PHE A 418 -8.53 -24.55 13.52
C PHE A 418 -9.94 -25.09 13.79
N LEU A 419 -10.12 -26.38 13.58
CA LEU A 419 -11.37 -27.07 13.81
C LEU A 419 -11.26 -27.99 15.03
N PHE A 420 -12.27 -27.97 15.87
CA PHE A 420 -12.34 -28.77 17.09
C PHE A 420 -13.72 -29.37 17.30
N SER A 421 -13.73 -30.54 17.90
CA SER A 421 -14.92 -31.17 18.45
C SER A 421 -14.56 -31.85 19.77
N SER A 422 -15.32 -31.61 20.82
CA SER A 422 -15.08 -32.23 22.14
C SER A 422 -15.60 -33.68 22.23
N ASN A 423 -16.46 -34.11 21.30
CA ASN A 423 -17.09 -35.43 21.34
C ASN A 423 -17.18 -36.01 19.90
N LEU A 424 -17.14 -37.34 19.83
CA LEU A 424 -17.20 -38.08 18.55
C LEU A 424 -18.48 -37.82 17.74
N ASN A 425 -19.59 -37.54 18.44
CA ASN A 425 -20.91 -37.35 17.82
C ASN A 425 -21.21 -35.89 17.41
N LEU A 426 -20.30 -34.96 17.70
CA LEU A 426 -20.46 -33.56 17.35
C LEU A 426 -19.67 -33.25 16.07
N PRO A 427 -20.21 -32.39 15.19
CA PRO A 427 -19.48 -31.93 14.03
C PRO A 427 -18.27 -31.09 14.45
N MET A 428 -17.19 -31.16 13.69
CA MET A 428 -16.04 -30.28 13.88
C MET A 428 -16.45 -28.85 13.52
N GLN A 429 -16.17 -27.94 14.41
CA GLN A 429 -16.49 -26.52 14.26
C GLN A 429 -15.24 -25.66 14.52
N SER A 430 -15.22 -24.43 13.96
CA SER A 430 -14.18 -23.47 14.30
C SER A 430 -14.13 -23.26 15.83
N ALA A 431 -12.92 -23.20 16.38
CA ALA A 431 -12.68 -23.01 17.80
C ALA A 431 -13.42 -21.80 18.40
N ILE A 432 -13.74 -20.79 17.59
CA ILE A 432 -14.51 -19.60 17.99
C ILE A 432 -15.96 -19.95 18.38
N LYS A 433 -16.55 -20.98 17.77
CA LYS A 433 -17.97 -21.33 17.94
C LYS A 433 -18.23 -22.29 19.09
N ILE A 434 -17.21 -22.67 19.86
CA ILE A 434 -17.33 -23.64 20.92
C ILE A 434 -17.94 -22.96 22.17
N ALA A 435 -19.01 -23.52 22.65
CA ALA A 435 -19.81 -22.91 23.76
C ALA A 435 -19.25 -23.20 25.17
N SER A 436 -18.40 -24.24 25.35
CA SER A 436 -17.89 -24.64 26.66
C SER A 436 -16.55 -23.99 27.00
N GLY A 437 -16.55 -23.05 27.95
CA GLY A 437 -15.35 -22.37 28.43
C GLY A 437 -14.28 -23.34 28.97
N GLY A 438 -14.66 -24.38 29.70
CA GLY A 438 -13.72 -25.35 30.26
C GLY A 438 -13.03 -26.25 29.22
N GLU A 439 -13.73 -26.61 28.11
CA GLU A 439 -13.14 -27.41 27.04
C GLU A 439 -12.11 -26.60 26.25
N ILE A 440 -12.42 -25.35 25.97
CA ILE A 440 -11.48 -24.44 25.27
C ILE A 440 -10.27 -24.14 26.15
N SER A 441 -10.46 -23.92 27.47
CA SER A 441 -9.32 -23.68 28.35
C SER A 441 -8.34 -24.86 28.36
N ARG A 442 -8.85 -26.10 28.40
CA ARG A 442 -8.03 -27.31 28.31
C ARG A 442 -7.38 -27.47 26.93
N LEU A 443 -8.09 -27.14 25.85
CA LEU A 443 -7.52 -27.12 24.50
C LEU A 443 -6.38 -26.13 24.40
N MET A 444 -6.55 -24.89 24.89
CA MET A 444 -5.52 -23.86 24.90
C MET A 444 -4.32 -24.27 25.75
N LEU A 445 -4.55 -24.86 26.92
CA LEU A 445 -3.48 -25.36 27.78
C LEU A 445 -2.66 -26.44 27.06
N ALA A 446 -3.34 -27.44 26.45
CA ALA A 446 -2.69 -28.46 25.65
C ALA A 446 -1.89 -27.87 24.47
N PHE A 447 -2.47 -26.94 23.74
CA PHE A 447 -1.82 -26.28 22.61
C PHE A 447 -0.57 -25.52 23.05
N LYS A 448 -0.65 -24.73 24.12
CA LYS A 448 0.50 -23.99 24.67
C LYS A 448 1.59 -24.91 25.21
N SER A 449 1.24 -26.04 25.81
CA SER A 449 2.22 -27.03 26.26
C SER A 449 3.07 -27.56 25.09
N ILE A 450 2.43 -27.87 23.96
CA ILE A 450 3.13 -28.34 22.77
C ILE A 450 4.03 -27.24 22.17
N LEU A 451 3.53 -26.01 22.15
CA LEU A 451 4.30 -24.89 21.63
C LEU A 451 5.53 -24.58 22.48
N SER A 452 5.40 -24.68 23.81
CA SER A 452 6.51 -24.42 24.76
C SER A 452 7.69 -25.38 24.61
N GLU A 453 7.51 -26.53 23.97
CA GLU A 453 8.60 -27.46 23.67
C GLU A 453 9.60 -26.92 22.63
N LYS A 454 9.13 -26.10 21.70
CA LYS A 454 9.94 -25.60 20.58
C LYS A 454 10.07 -24.08 20.54
N LEU A 455 9.16 -23.36 21.19
CA LEU A 455 9.09 -21.91 21.17
C LEU A 455 9.32 -21.33 22.57
N ASN A 456 10.10 -20.26 22.61
CA ASN A 456 10.16 -19.43 23.82
C ASN A 456 8.86 -18.64 23.92
N LEU A 457 7.93 -19.14 24.74
CA LEU A 457 6.67 -18.44 24.95
C LEU A 457 6.89 -17.17 25.77
N PRO A 458 6.08 -16.11 25.55
CA PRO A 458 6.04 -14.98 26.45
C PRO A 458 5.58 -15.43 27.84
N THR A 459 5.54 -14.53 28.83
CA THR A 459 4.90 -14.81 30.12
C THR A 459 3.46 -15.25 29.89
N VAL A 460 3.13 -16.50 30.19
CA VAL A 460 1.78 -17.05 30.02
C VAL A 460 1.00 -16.90 31.30
N ILE A 461 -0.13 -16.23 31.23
CA ILE A 461 -1.02 -16.02 32.39
C ILE A 461 -2.33 -16.77 32.16
N PHE A 462 -2.65 -17.70 33.07
CA PHE A 462 -3.90 -18.43 33.05
C PHE A 462 -4.84 -17.87 34.10
N ASP A 463 -5.99 -17.36 33.66
CA ASP A 463 -7.01 -16.76 34.52
C ASP A 463 -8.24 -17.65 34.60
N GLU A 464 -8.45 -18.26 35.77
CA GLU A 464 -9.63 -19.10 36.10
C GLU A 464 -9.93 -20.20 35.06
N ILE A 465 -8.89 -20.77 34.43
CA ILE A 465 -9.06 -21.85 33.45
C ILE A 465 -9.47 -23.18 34.08
N ASP A 466 -9.46 -23.24 35.40
CA ASP A 466 -9.80 -24.36 36.26
C ASP A 466 -11.31 -24.41 36.65
N THR A 467 -12.13 -23.51 36.09
CA THR A 467 -13.58 -23.48 36.36
C THR A 467 -14.25 -24.76 35.86
N GLY A 468 -15.02 -25.42 36.78
CA GLY A 468 -15.74 -26.67 36.50
C GLY A 468 -14.86 -27.93 36.43
N VAL A 469 -13.65 -27.86 36.96
CA VAL A 469 -12.69 -28.98 37.00
C VAL A 469 -12.69 -29.65 38.39
N SER A 470 -12.60 -30.98 38.44
CA SER A 470 -12.50 -31.75 39.68
C SER A 470 -11.04 -32.09 40.06
N GLY A 471 -10.80 -32.47 41.31
CA GLY A 471 -9.48 -32.64 41.92
C GLY A 471 -8.41 -33.35 41.06
N LYS A 472 -8.69 -34.56 40.55
CA LYS A 472 -7.73 -35.30 39.69
C LYS A 472 -7.43 -34.57 38.37
N MET A 473 -8.34 -33.82 37.84
CA MET A 473 -8.14 -33.07 36.62
C MET A 473 -7.32 -31.80 36.91
N ALA A 474 -7.56 -31.15 38.04
CA ALA A 474 -6.76 -30.01 38.50
C ALA A 474 -5.26 -30.40 38.66
N ASP A 475 -4.98 -31.58 39.25
CA ASP A 475 -3.60 -32.10 39.36
C ASP A 475 -2.93 -32.22 37.96
N LYS A 476 -3.66 -32.77 36.99
CA LYS A 476 -3.12 -32.91 35.61
C LYS A 476 -2.90 -31.58 34.92
N MET A 477 -3.83 -30.63 35.05
CA MET A 477 -3.67 -29.27 34.51
C MET A 477 -2.46 -28.58 35.14
N ALA A 478 -2.27 -28.71 36.45
CA ALA A 478 -1.14 -28.13 37.16
C ALA A 478 0.20 -28.71 36.69
N GLN A 479 0.26 -30.03 36.41
CA GLN A 479 1.43 -30.68 35.83
C GLN A 479 1.73 -30.12 34.45
N VAL A 480 0.74 -29.94 33.58
CA VAL A 480 0.93 -29.34 32.24
C VAL A 480 1.38 -27.88 32.37
N MET A 481 0.85 -27.08 33.28
CA MET A 481 1.34 -25.72 33.55
C MET A 481 2.79 -25.71 34.03
N GLN A 482 3.17 -26.66 34.87
CA GLN A 482 4.54 -26.83 35.34
C GLN A 482 5.49 -27.24 34.18
N GLU A 483 5.03 -28.09 33.24
CA GLU A 483 5.79 -28.42 32.04
C GLU A 483 6.06 -27.17 31.19
N ILE A 484 5.05 -26.32 30.95
CA ILE A 484 5.22 -25.05 30.23
C ILE A 484 6.23 -24.15 30.95
N ALA A 485 6.14 -24.10 32.27
CA ALA A 485 6.97 -23.25 33.12
C ALA A 485 8.46 -23.65 33.16
N LYS A 486 8.82 -24.89 32.77
CA LYS A 486 10.23 -25.32 32.64
C LYS A 486 10.97 -24.52 31.56
N ASN A 487 10.27 -24.13 30.51
CA ASN A 487 10.84 -23.42 29.36
C ASN A 487 10.47 -21.93 29.34
N GLY A 488 9.76 -21.42 30.38
CA GLY A 488 9.29 -20.05 30.39
C GLY A 488 8.76 -19.62 31.77
N GLN A 489 7.83 -18.67 31.76
CA GLN A 489 7.17 -18.20 32.97
C GLN A 489 5.66 -18.42 32.83
N VAL A 490 5.07 -19.09 33.82
CA VAL A 490 3.63 -19.29 33.92
C VAL A 490 3.12 -18.66 35.21
N ILE A 491 2.06 -17.89 35.12
CA ILE A 491 1.33 -17.31 36.25
C ILE A 491 -0.10 -17.83 36.19
N SER A 492 -0.54 -18.58 37.16
CA SER A 492 -1.93 -19.08 37.24
C SER A 492 -2.69 -18.40 38.33
N ILE A 493 -3.83 -17.80 37.98
CA ILE A 493 -4.81 -17.31 38.92
C ILE A 493 -5.83 -18.42 39.14
N THR A 494 -5.88 -18.97 40.34
CA THR A 494 -6.64 -20.18 40.65
C THR A 494 -7.41 -20.09 41.95
N HIS A 495 -8.47 -20.88 42.04
CA HIS A 495 -9.20 -21.13 43.29
C HIS A 495 -9.06 -22.60 43.74
N LEU A 496 -8.29 -23.42 42.97
CA LEU A 496 -8.11 -24.83 43.29
C LEU A 496 -6.81 -25.07 44.07
N PRO A 497 -6.89 -25.72 45.26
CA PRO A 497 -5.72 -25.99 46.11
C PRO A 497 -4.67 -26.88 45.41
N GLN A 498 -5.08 -27.77 44.50
CA GLN A 498 -4.20 -28.64 43.74
C GLN A 498 -3.25 -27.86 42.84
N ILE A 499 -3.76 -26.82 42.16
CA ILE A 499 -2.94 -25.95 41.30
C ILE A 499 -2.05 -25.05 42.16
N ALA A 500 -2.62 -24.48 43.23
CA ALA A 500 -1.92 -23.61 44.17
C ALA A 500 -0.72 -24.30 44.83
N ALA A 501 -0.82 -25.60 45.12
CA ALA A 501 0.24 -26.36 45.76
C ALA A 501 1.48 -26.59 44.84
N ILE A 502 1.28 -26.80 43.53
CA ILE A 502 2.34 -27.09 42.57
C ILE A 502 3.16 -25.84 42.18
N GLY A 503 2.56 -24.64 42.28
CA GLY A 503 3.29 -23.40 42.04
C GLY A 503 4.52 -23.25 42.93
N VAL A 504 5.66 -22.88 42.41
CA VAL A 504 6.89 -22.64 43.17
C VAL A 504 6.75 -21.36 44.01
N HIS A 505 6.22 -20.32 43.39
CA HIS A 505 5.95 -19.04 44.05
C HIS A 505 4.45 -18.85 44.20
N HIS A 506 4.03 -18.45 45.40
CA HIS A 506 2.62 -18.32 45.74
C HIS A 506 2.33 -16.90 46.24
N TYR A 507 1.50 -16.17 45.49
CA TYR A 507 1.06 -14.83 45.85
C TYR A 507 -0.38 -14.88 46.33
N LYS A 508 -0.70 -14.06 47.33
CA LYS A 508 -2.07 -13.91 47.85
C LYS A 508 -2.57 -12.49 47.62
N VAL A 509 -3.77 -12.41 47.08
CA VAL A 509 -4.52 -11.15 46.96
C VAL A 509 -5.48 -11.08 48.15
N GLU A 510 -5.28 -10.07 49.02
CA GLU A 510 -6.06 -9.85 50.23
C GLU A 510 -6.79 -8.51 50.15
N LYS A 511 -8.05 -8.51 50.58
CA LYS A 511 -8.74 -7.25 50.86
C LYS A 511 -8.42 -6.81 52.29
N ILE A 512 -7.94 -5.61 52.41
CA ILE A 512 -7.72 -4.97 53.71
C ILE A 512 -8.81 -3.92 53.87
N ASP A 513 -9.69 -4.16 54.86
CA ASP A 513 -10.76 -3.24 55.22
C ASP A 513 -10.29 -2.41 56.42
N ASN A 514 -9.92 -1.15 56.12
CA ASN A 514 -9.71 -0.17 57.16
C ASN A 514 -11.01 0.64 57.24
N GLN A 515 -11.57 0.88 58.39
CA GLN A 515 -12.84 1.57 58.64
C GLN A 515 -13.17 2.78 57.73
N THR A 516 -12.20 3.26 56.94
CA THR A 516 -12.34 4.40 56.01
C THR A 516 -12.25 4.02 54.53
N ALA A 517 -11.64 2.88 54.16
CA ALA A 517 -11.48 2.46 52.79
C ALA A 517 -11.13 0.97 52.67
N VAL A 518 -11.62 0.34 51.62
CA VAL A 518 -11.24 -1.03 51.20
C VAL A 518 -10.15 -0.94 50.17
N TYR A 519 -9.02 -1.61 50.40
CA TYR A 519 -7.94 -1.69 49.40
C TYR A 519 -7.43 -3.13 49.25
N SER A 520 -6.95 -3.46 48.07
CA SER A 520 -6.36 -4.77 47.76
C SER A 520 -4.83 -4.69 47.88
N ASN A 521 -4.26 -5.68 48.57
CA ASN A 521 -2.81 -5.88 48.68
C ASN A 521 -2.44 -7.22 48.06
N ILE A 522 -1.25 -7.29 47.43
CA ILE A 522 -0.72 -8.50 46.78
C ILE A 522 0.65 -8.74 47.34
N ARG A 523 0.87 -9.92 47.93
CA ARG A 523 2.16 -10.27 48.51
C ARG A 523 2.51 -11.75 48.28
N GLU A 524 3.79 -12.05 48.19
CA GLU A 524 4.29 -13.43 48.18
C GLU A 524 4.18 -14.06 49.56
N LEU A 525 3.74 -15.32 49.60
CA LEU A 525 3.56 -16.08 50.83
C LEU A 525 4.83 -16.84 51.18
N SER A 526 5.22 -16.80 52.46
CA SER A 526 6.20 -17.69 53.03
C SER A 526 5.70 -19.15 53.04
N HIS A 527 6.60 -20.11 53.18
CA HIS A 527 6.22 -21.53 53.18
C HIS A 527 5.14 -21.87 54.23
N LYS A 528 5.20 -21.28 55.43
CA LYS A 528 4.18 -21.46 56.47
C LYS A 528 2.83 -20.89 56.06
N GLU A 529 2.83 -19.68 55.51
CA GLU A 529 1.60 -19.03 55.04
C GLU A 529 0.99 -19.77 53.86
N ARG A 530 1.81 -20.41 52.98
CA ARG A 530 1.31 -21.27 51.91
C ARG A 530 0.52 -22.47 52.46
N ILE A 531 1.03 -23.13 53.51
CA ILE A 531 0.32 -24.25 54.15
C ILE A 531 -1.01 -23.76 54.68
N GLU A 532 -1.06 -22.62 55.37
CA GLU A 532 -2.26 -22.03 55.92
C GLU A 532 -3.27 -21.66 54.81
N GLU A 533 -2.82 -21.05 53.75
CA GLU A 533 -3.66 -20.67 52.60
C GLU A 533 -4.27 -21.88 51.89
N ILE A 534 -3.45 -22.90 51.60
CA ILE A 534 -3.93 -24.14 50.96
C ILE A 534 -4.90 -24.89 51.91
N ALA A 535 -4.62 -24.93 53.21
CA ALA A 535 -5.52 -25.51 54.19
C ALA A 535 -6.86 -24.75 54.27
N HIS A 536 -6.82 -23.41 54.16
CA HIS A 536 -8.02 -22.56 54.05
C HIS A 536 -8.82 -22.86 52.78
N MET A 537 -8.15 -23.01 51.63
CA MET A 537 -8.79 -23.37 50.37
C MET A 537 -9.45 -24.76 50.40
N LEU A 538 -8.93 -25.68 51.23
CA LEU A 538 -9.48 -27.03 51.39
C LEU A 538 -10.67 -27.09 52.36
N SER A 539 -10.69 -26.28 53.43
CA SER A 539 -11.64 -26.38 54.52
C SER A 539 -12.62 -25.21 54.66
N GLY A 540 -12.39 -24.13 53.88
CA GLY A 540 -13.20 -22.90 54.03
C GLY A 540 -12.80 -22.08 55.28
N THR A 541 -13.77 -21.52 55.99
CA THR A 541 -13.53 -20.53 57.05
C THR A 541 -12.83 -21.07 58.31
N THR A 542 -12.93 -22.38 58.59
CA THR A 542 -12.29 -22.99 59.77
C THR A 542 -11.21 -23.97 59.35
N ILE A 543 -9.95 -23.64 59.64
CA ILE A 543 -8.82 -24.52 59.36
C ILE A 543 -8.82 -25.68 60.35
N THR A 544 -8.96 -26.90 59.83
CA THR A 544 -8.89 -28.13 60.63
C THR A 544 -7.50 -28.75 60.54
N GLN A 545 -7.12 -29.55 61.57
CA GLN A 545 -5.83 -30.27 61.52
C GLN A 545 -5.75 -31.22 60.31
N ALA A 546 -6.87 -31.82 59.89
CA ALA A 546 -6.94 -32.66 58.70
C ALA A 546 -6.65 -31.85 57.40
N ALA A 547 -7.19 -30.63 57.31
CA ALA A 547 -6.93 -29.74 56.16
C ALA A 547 -5.46 -29.30 56.12
N THR A 548 -4.84 -29.02 57.27
CA THR A 548 -3.42 -28.70 57.37
C THR A 548 -2.54 -29.87 56.91
N ASN A 549 -2.84 -31.08 57.37
CA ASN A 549 -2.09 -32.27 56.92
C ASN A 549 -2.24 -32.51 55.40
N ASN A 550 -3.47 -32.39 54.87
CA ASN A 550 -3.71 -32.49 53.44
C ASN A 550 -2.98 -31.38 52.62
N ALA A 551 -2.87 -30.17 53.15
CA ALA A 551 -2.12 -29.08 52.53
C ALA A 551 -0.63 -29.40 52.48
N ILE A 552 -0.08 -29.96 53.54
CA ILE A 552 1.32 -30.41 53.60
C ILE A 552 1.56 -31.55 52.59
N ASP A 553 0.65 -32.52 52.50
CA ASP A 553 0.74 -33.61 51.52
C ASP A 553 0.69 -33.13 50.07
N LEU A 554 -0.16 -32.11 49.78
CA LEU A 554 -0.23 -31.49 48.46
C LEU A 554 1.06 -30.73 48.10
N LEU A 555 1.67 -30.03 49.04
CA LEU A 555 2.91 -29.27 48.84
C LEU A 555 4.15 -30.17 48.68
N ASN A 556 4.11 -31.40 49.20
CA ASN A 556 5.21 -32.38 49.12
C ASN A 556 5.14 -33.31 47.88
N LYS A 557 4.06 -33.21 47.09
CA LYS A 557 3.93 -33.88 45.79
C LYS A 557 4.82 -33.25 44.75
#